data_306d056547769b3cae17ee72d4435933
#
_entry.id   306d056547769b3cae17ee72d4435933
#
_cell.length_a   1.000
_cell.length_b   1.000
_cell.length_c   1.000
_cell.angle_alpha   90.00
_cell.angle_beta   90.00
_cell.angle_gamma   90.00
#
_symmetry.space_group_name_H-M   'P 1'
#
loop_
_entity.id
_entity.type
_entity.pdbx_description
1 polymer ?
#
loop_
_entity_poly.entity_id
_entity_poly.type
_entity_poly.pdbx_seq_one_letter_code
_entity_poly.pdbx_strand_id
1 'polypeptide(L)' 'MAYMYILRCSDGSYYVGSTRNLESRLYQHQTGIGAEYTRCRRPVELVYA' A
#
# COMPACT_ATOMS: atom_id res chain seq x y z
N MET A 1 -0.93 -14.85 10.73
CA MET A 1 -1.98 -14.68 9.70
C MET A 1 -1.61 -13.54 8.77
N ALA A 2 -1.97 -13.66 7.51
CA ALA A 2 -1.72 -12.59 6.54
C ALA A 2 -2.96 -11.71 6.42
N TYR A 3 -2.72 -10.44 6.12
CA TYR A 3 -3.79 -9.46 5.89
C TYR A 3 -3.79 -9.10 4.40
N MET A 4 -4.98 -9.10 3.81
CA MET A 4 -5.16 -8.52 2.48
C MET A 4 -5.53 -7.05 2.67
N TYR A 5 -4.95 -6.18 1.85
CA TYR A 5 -5.24 -4.75 1.96
C TYR A 5 -5.38 -4.14 0.58
N ILE A 6 -6.09 -3.02 0.52
CA ILE A 6 -6.26 -2.25 -0.71
C ILE A 6 -5.84 -0.82 -0.42
N LEU A 7 -4.96 -0.29 -1.25
CA LEU A 7 -4.50 1.09 -1.16
C LEU A 7 -5.05 1.87 -2.34
N ARG A 8 -5.50 3.10 -2.08
CA ARG A 8 -5.87 4.03 -3.14
C ARG A 8 -4.68 4.95 -3.38
N CYS A 9 -4.25 5.07 -4.63
CA CYS A 9 -3.10 5.87 -5.00
C CYS A 9 -3.50 7.28 -5.40
N SER A 10 -2.51 8.18 -5.47
CA SER A 10 -2.76 9.59 -5.77
C SER A 10 -3.36 9.81 -7.15
N ASP A 11 -3.14 8.89 -8.08
CA ASP A 11 -3.69 8.99 -9.43
C ASP A 11 -5.09 8.38 -9.55
N GLY A 12 -5.68 7.94 -8.44
CA GLY A 12 -7.01 7.34 -8.42
C GLY A 12 -7.02 5.83 -8.64
N SER A 13 -5.87 5.21 -8.88
CA SER A 13 -5.79 3.76 -9.06
C SER A 13 -5.73 3.05 -7.71
N TYR A 14 -5.85 1.71 -7.76
CA TYR A 14 -5.84 0.89 -6.56
C TYR A 14 -4.73 -0.14 -6.63
N TYR A 15 -4.16 -0.46 -5.49
CA TYR A 15 -3.15 -1.49 -5.35
C TYR A 15 -3.62 -2.50 -4.30
N VAL A 16 -3.63 -3.78 -4.67
CA VAL A 16 -4.02 -4.86 -3.76
C VAL A 16 -2.80 -5.66 -3.38
N GLY A 17 -2.62 -5.89 -2.09
CA GLY A 17 -1.49 -6.65 -1.60
C GLY A 17 -1.85 -7.48 -0.38
N SER A 18 -0.90 -8.25 0.11
CA SER A 18 -1.06 -8.98 1.36
C SER A 18 0.23 -8.94 2.15
N THR A 19 0.11 -9.00 3.48
CA THR A 19 1.26 -8.93 4.36
C THR A 19 0.91 -9.52 5.72
N ARG A 20 1.92 -9.98 6.44
CA ARG A 20 1.75 -10.44 7.81
C ARG A 20 1.86 -9.29 8.81
N ASN A 21 2.44 -8.17 8.40
CA ASN A 21 2.57 -6.99 9.24
C ASN A 21 2.09 -5.78 8.46
N LEU A 22 0.81 -5.45 8.63
CA LEU A 22 0.16 -4.39 7.88
C LEU A 22 0.79 -3.02 8.15
N GLU A 23 1.09 -2.72 9.40
CA GLU A 23 1.65 -1.43 9.80
C GLU A 23 3.00 -1.20 9.12
N SER A 24 3.88 -2.20 9.16
CA SER A 24 5.20 -2.10 8.55
C SER A 24 5.09 -1.96 7.03
N ARG A 25 4.17 -2.69 6.42
CA ARG A 25 4.00 -2.64 4.98
C ARG A 25 3.45 -1.29 4.52
N LEU A 26 2.51 -0.72 5.27
CA LEU A 26 2.00 0.61 4.98
C LEU A 26 3.11 1.66 5.05
N TYR A 27 3.96 1.56 6.06
CA TYR A 27 5.10 2.46 6.18
C TYR A 27 6.00 2.37 4.94
N GLN A 28 6.27 1.15 4.47
CA GLN A 28 7.08 0.96 3.27
C GLN A 28 6.45 1.60 2.04
N HIS A 29 5.13 1.45 1.87
CA HIS A 29 4.44 2.07 0.74
C HIS A 29 4.49 3.59 0.82
N GLN A 30 4.34 4.17 2.01
CA GLN A 30 4.36 5.62 2.16
C GLN A 30 5.75 6.21 1.94
N THR A 31 6.80 5.45 2.26
CA THR A 31 8.18 5.93 2.09
C THR A 31 8.76 5.59 0.71
N GLY A 32 8.03 4.84 -0.10
CA GLY A 32 8.46 4.52 -1.46
C GLY A 32 9.31 3.27 -1.61
N ILE A 33 9.46 2.48 -0.54
CA ILE A 33 10.25 1.24 -0.60
C ILE A 33 9.38 -0.02 -0.60
N GLY A 34 8.06 0.13 -0.71
CA GLY A 34 7.15 -1.00 -0.75
C GLY A 34 7.13 -1.66 -2.11
N ALA A 35 6.22 -1.22 -2.97
CA ALA A 35 6.08 -1.73 -4.32
C ALA A 35 6.39 -0.64 -5.32
N GLU A 36 6.93 -1.01 -6.47
CA GLU A 36 7.24 -0.05 -7.51
C GLU A 36 5.99 0.65 -8.02
N TYR A 37 4.88 -0.07 -8.08
CA TYR A 37 3.60 0.50 -8.48
C TYR A 37 3.21 1.69 -7.62
N THR A 38 3.32 1.54 -6.29
CA THR A 38 2.91 2.60 -5.37
C THR A 38 3.98 3.68 -5.20
N ARG A 39 5.24 3.35 -5.48
CA ARG A 39 6.34 4.29 -5.31
C ARG A 39 6.16 5.56 -6.14
N CYS A 40 5.67 5.41 -7.36
CA CYS A 40 5.46 6.55 -8.26
C CYS A 40 4.07 7.18 -8.11
N ARG A 41 3.22 6.62 -7.25
CA ARG A 41 1.83 7.03 -7.09
C ARG A 41 1.50 7.47 -5.67
N ARG A 42 2.51 7.84 -4.91
CA ARG A 42 2.30 8.36 -3.56
C ARG A 42 1.70 9.76 -3.60
N PRO A 43 0.98 10.16 -2.58
CA PRO A 43 0.65 9.40 -1.38
C PRO A 43 -0.40 8.33 -1.64
N VAL A 44 -0.37 7.28 -0.82
CA VAL A 44 -1.34 6.20 -0.89
C VAL A 44 -2.17 6.19 0.38
N GLU A 45 -3.40 5.68 0.28
CA GLU A 45 -4.34 5.65 1.39
C GLU A 45 -4.88 4.24 1.56
N LEU A 46 -4.88 3.74 2.80
CA LEU A 46 -5.48 2.45 3.09
C LEU A 46 -6.99 2.59 3.09
N VAL A 47 -7.67 1.88 2.18
CA VAL A 47 -9.14 1.94 2.07
C VAL A 47 -9.79 0.63 2.50
N TYR A 48 -9.03 -0.45 2.64
CA TYR A 48 -9.55 -1.73 3.07
C TYR A 48 -8.41 -2.57 3.67
N ALA A 49 -8.72 -3.32 4.71
CA ALA A 49 -7.77 -4.25 5.33
C ALA A 49 -8.49 -5.44 5.97
#